data_9253ec91e4aa5290577324588e47e5b8
#
_entry.id   9253ec91e4aa5290577324588e47e5b8
#
_cell.length_a   1.000
_cell.length_b   1.000
_cell.length_c   1.000
_cell.angle_alpha   90.00
_cell.angle_beta   90.00
_cell.angle_gamma   90.00
#
_symmetry.space_group_name_H-M   'P 1'
#
loop_
_entity.id
_entity.type
_entity.pdbx_description
1 polymer ?
#
loop_
_entity_poly.entity_id
_entity_poly.type
_entity_poly.pdbx_seq_one_letter_code
_entity_poly.pdbx_strand_id
1 'polypeptide(L)'
;MSGDHATIGFNALPLQTSGAGVSTYIRELLGALAERTDATLVPLVQASAVSELPGRAAPVTRRDGAGLRRVVAGLAGMGGVDLFHGLDVDLPARPRCPTVTTVHDLSVFDAPAGVPRHRVAGERLLVRHALRRADVVIAVSAFTAARVRARFGRDAHVVHEAPGPDMVPATAAEIAAVRASLGLPDRFVLHVGSIDPRKNVGVLADACRRAGIPLVLAGGTLGCAPPAGALTLGFVLRSLLPALYGAAEMVAYVSSYEGFGLPPLEAMACGAAVVTTPVPAVRELVGDEAVTVAPGDGDGLAAAIGELAADPARRAEVAERCRRRATARTWQNVADETLALYRRAGVTC
;
A
#
# COMPACT_ATOMS: atom_id res chain seq x y z
N MET A 1 14.22 11.29 38.17
CA MET A 1 13.81 9.92 37.76
C MET A 1 13.75 9.97 36.24
N SER A 2 14.78 9.47 35.54
CA SER A 2 14.72 9.29 34.09
C SER A 2 13.71 8.17 33.86
N GLY A 3 12.52 8.51 33.32
CA GLY A 3 11.58 7.50 32.88
C GLY A 3 12.28 6.67 31.80
N ASP A 4 12.39 5.38 32.05
CA ASP A 4 12.87 4.42 31.05
C ASP A 4 11.80 4.39 29.93
N HIS A 5 12.02 5.15 28.85
CA HIS A 5 11.13 5.12 27.71
C HIS A 5 11.30 3.78 27.01
N ALA A 6 10.17 3.15 26.67
CA ALA A 6 10.17 1.87 25.97
C ALA A 6 10.95 1.95 24.66
N THR A 7 11.68 0.90 24.34
CA THR A 7 12.41 0.76 23.08
C THR A 7 11.68 -0.20 22.15
N ILE A 8 11.23 0.28 21.00
CA ILE A 8 10.47 -0.50 20.03
C ILE A 8 11.35 -0.79 18.82
N GLY A 9 11.61 -2.08 18.60
CA GLY A 9 12.30 -2.56 17.41
C GLY A 9 11.34 -2.80 16.26
N PHE A 10 11.76 -2.47 15.03
CA PHE A 10 10.95 -2.68 13.83
C PHE A 10 11.73 -3.46 12.79
N ASN A 11 11.09 -4.40 12.11
CA ASN A 11 11.63 -4.89 10.85
C ASN A 11 11.17 -3.99 9.70
N ALA A 12 12.03 -3.07 9.29
CA ALA A 12 11.84 -2.16 8.17
C ALA A 12 12.70 -2.51 6.95
N LEU A 13 13.24 -3.73 6.88
CA LEU A 13 14.04 -4.19 5.74
C LEU A 13 13.33 -4.15 4.38
N PRO A 14 11.97 -4.24 4.30
CA PRO A 14 11.26 -4.02 3.04
C PRO A 14 11.25 -2.57 2.55
N LEU A 15 11.63 -1.59 3.39
CA LEU A 15 11.70 -0.18 3.00
C LEU A 15 12.72 0.01 1.87
N GLN A 16 12.30 0.67 0.81
CA GLN A 16 13.12 1.01 -0.35
C GLN A 16 12.71 2.39 -0.87
N THR A 17 13.67 3.14 -1.42
CA THR A 17 13.45 4.48 -1.98
C THR A 17 12.43 4.47 -3.14
N SER A 18 12.42 3.40 -3.92
CA SER A 18 11.48 3.18 -5.03
C SER A 18 10.42 2.12 -4.70
N GLY A 19 10.01 2.06 -3.43
CA GLY A 19 9.17 0.99 -2.92
C GLY A 19 7.69 1.14 -3.25
N ALA A 20 7.01 -0.01 -3.33
CA ALA A 20 5.55 -0.13 -3.44
C ALA A 20 4.84 0.13 -2.08
N GLY A 21 3.55 -0.22 -1.97
CA GLY A 21 2.70 0.06 -0.82
C GLY A 21 3.27 -0.27 0.55
N VAL A 22 4.00 -1.40 0.71
CA VAL A 22 4.66 -1.75 1.98
C VAL A 22 5.71 -0.71 2.40
N SER A 23 6.49 -0.16 1.45
CA SER A 23 7.45 0.92 1.76
C SER A 23 6.75 2.20 2.18
N THR A 24 5.61 2.53 1.57
CA THR A 24 4.75 3.65 1.99
C THR A 24 4.23 3.41 3.41
N TYR A 25 3.66 2.24 3.71
CA TYR A 25 3.21 1.88 5.05
C TYR A 25 4.32 2.04 6.10
N ILE A 26 5.52 1.51 5.84
CA ILE A 26 6.65 1.59 6.78
C ILE A 26 7.03 3.05 7.05
N ARG A 27 7.19 3.86 6.00
CA ARG A 27 7.59 5.26 6.11
C ARG A 27 6.57 6.07 6.89
N GLU A 28 5.31 5.97 6.51
CA GLU A 28 4.24 6.77 7.09
C GLU A 28 3.95 6.37 8.54
N LEU A 29 3.92 5.05 8.84
CA LEU A 29 3.71 4.59 10.20
C LEU A 29 4.85 5.00 11.14
N LEU A 30 6.11 4.82 10.72
CA LEU A 30 7.25 5.25 11.53
C LEU A 30 7.28 6.76 11.74
N GLY A 31 6.92 7.55 10.72
CA GLY A 31 6.75 9.00 10.82
C GLY A 31 5.71 9.39 11.85
N ALA A 32 4.52 8.81 11.74
CA ALA A 32 3.41 9.09 12.67
C ALA A 32 3.71 8.60 14.11
N LEU A 33 4.33 7.43 14.28
CA LEU A 33 4.75 6.96 15.60
C LEU A 33 5.77 7.90 16.24
N ALA A 34 6.73 8.44 15.48
CA ALA A 34 7.72 9.38 15.98
C ALA A 34 7.10 10.68 16.52
N GLU A 35 5.90 11.04 16.07
CA GLU A 35 5.13 12.19 16.56
C GLU A 35 4.22 11.86 17.75
N ARG A 36 3.84 10.59 17.94
CA ARG A 36 2.79 10.15 18.86
C ARG A 36 3.29 9.44 20.10
N THR A 37 4.58 9.11 20.19
CA THR A 37 5.17 8.44 21.35
C THR A 37 6.54 8.99 21.71
N ASP A 38 6.90 8.92 23.00
CA ASP A 38 8.24 9.18 23.49
C ASP A 38 9.15 7.92 23.47
N ALA A 39 8.61 6.78 23.05
CA ALA A 39 9.39 5.55 22.89
C ALA A 39 10.54 5.73 21.89
N THR A 40 11.64 5.05 22.15
CA THR A 40 12.76 5.00 21.20
C THR A 40 12.44 4.04 20.05
N LEU A 41 12.33 4.58 18.83
CA LEU A 41 12.05 3.80 17.64
C LEU A 41 13.37 3.29 17.02
N VAL A 42 13.52 1.97 16.93
CA VAL A 42 14.75 1.30 16.44
C VAL A 42 14.43 0.46 15.20
N PRO A 43 14.35 1.06 14.00
CA PRO A 43 14.11 0.32 12.77
C PRO A 43 15.34 -0.43 12.30
N LEU A 44 15.19 -1.72 12.01
CA LEU A 44 16.16 -2.55 11.30
C LEU A 44 15.97 -2.30 9.80
N VAL A 45 16.92 -1.66 9.14
CA VAL A 45 16.77 -1.12 7.79
C VAL A 45 18.01 -1.43 6.93
N GLN A 46 17.84 -1.46 5.61
CA GLN A 46 18.97 -1.52 4.68
C GLN A 46 19.70 -0.17 4.64
N ALA A 47 21.02 -0.19 4.43
CA ALA A 47 21.84 1.03 4.47
C ALA A 47 21.38 2.09 3.46
N SER A 48 20.93 1.67 2.27
CA SER A 48 20.42 2.55 1.21
C SER A 48 19.09 3.24 1.54
N ALA A 49 18.32 2.74 2.53
CA ALA A 49 17.02 3.26 2.88
C ALA A 49 17.00 4.10 4.18
N VAL A 50 18.15 4.39 4.77
CA VAL A 50 18.24 5.18 6.02
C VAL A 50 17.67 6.59 5.86
N SER A 51 17.87 7.21 4.70
CA SER A 51 17.34 8.54 4.38
C SER A 51 15.81 8.63 4.33
N GLU A 52 15.13 7.49 4.22
CA GLU A 52 13.67 7.41 4.20
C GLU A 52 13.02 7.38 5.60
N LEU A 53 13.83 7.32 6.65
CA LEU A 53 13.36 7.24 8.02
C LEU A 53 13.10 8.61 8.64
N PRO A 54 12.16 8.72 9.61
CA PRO A 54 11.98 9.94 10.38
C PRO A 54 13.23 10.24 11.22
N GLY A 55 13.56 11.55 11.37
CA GLY A 55 14.78 11.99 12.06
C GLY A 55 14.92 11.58 13.53
N ARG A 56 13.84 11.20 14.21
CA ARG A 56 13.87 10.68 15.59
C ARG A 56 14.16 9.17 15.69
N ALA A 57 14.21 8.44 14.57
CA ALA A 57 14.52 7.02 14.58
C ALA A 57 16.02 6.77 14.82
N ALA A 58 16.35 5.74 15.61
CA ALA A 58 17.71 5.25 15.84
C ALA A 58 17.95 3.95 15.05
N PRO A 59 18.30 4.01 13.75
CA PRO A 59 18.30 2.82 12.90
C PRO A 59 19.43 1.85 13.21
N VAL A 60 19.12 0.55 13.15
CA VAL A 60 20.11 -0.52 13.05
C VAL A 60 20.23 -0.89 11.57
N THR A 61 21.39 -0.59 10.98
CA THR A 61 21.60 -0.81 9.56
C THR A 61 22.05 -2.23 9.24
N ARG A 62 21.64 -2.74 8.09
CA ARG A 62 22.16 -3.95 7.48
C ARG A 62 22.66 -3.64 6.07
N ARG A 63 23.58 -4.46 5.58
CA ARG A 63 24.03 -4.37 4.18
C ARG A 63 22.86 -4.60 3.26
N ASP A 64 22.81 -3.84 2.18
CA ASP A 64 21.79 -3.98 1.15
C ASP A 64 21.76 -5.41 0.59
N GLY A 65 20.57 -5.91 0.38
CA GLY A 65 20.38 -7.26 -0.10
C GLY A 65 18.92 -7.56 -0.45
N ALA A 66 18.75 -8.43 -1.43
CA ALA A 66 17.45 -8.92 -1.83
C ALA A 66 17.29 -10.43 -1.52
N GLY A 67 16.07 -10.93 -1.62
CA GLY A 67 15.78 -12.35 -1.47
C GLY A 67 16.28 -12.93 -0.15
N LEU A 68 17.02 -14.03 -0.21
CA LEU A 68 17.45 -14.80 0.98
C LEU A 68 18.27 -13.97 1.99
N ARG A 69 19.11 -13.04 1.54
CA ARG A 69 19.89 -12.18 2.44
C ARG A 69 19.02 -11.30 3.31
N ARG A 70 17.98 -10.70 2.73
CA ARG A 70 17.00 -9.89 3.46
C ARG A 70 16.23 -10.75 4.47
N VAL A 71 15.78 -11.92 4.05
CA VAL A 71 15.07 -12.87 4.93
C VAL A 71 15.95 -13.29 6.12
N VAL A 72 17.21 -13.66 5.89
CA VAL A 72 18.14 -14.03 6.97
C VAL A 72 18.37 -12.87 7.94
N ALA A 73 18.52 -11.64 7.43
CA ALA A 73 18.66 -10.45 8.26
C ALA A 73 17.42 -10.19 9.12
N GLY A 74 16.21 -10.36 8.57
CA GLY A 74 14.95 -10.25 9.30
C GLY A 74 14.78 -11.32 10.36
N LEU A 75 15.07 -12.58 10.04
CA LEU A 75 15.01 -13.71 10.98
C LEU A 75 16.07 -13.60 12.12
N ALA A 76 17.20 -12.97 11.87
CA ALA A 76 18.19 -12.68 12.91
C ALA A 76 17.66 -11.66 13.94
N GLY A 77 16.82 -10.71 13.48
CA GLY A 77 16.22 -9.69 14.32
C GLY A 77 17.24 -8.75 14.97
N MET A 78 16.88 -8.24 16.14
CA MET A 78 17.72 -7.42 17.01
C MET A 78 17.44 -7.75 18.47
N GLY A 79 18.38 -7.40 19.38
CA GLY A 79 18.20 -7.49 20.82
C GLY A 79 18.07 -6.11 21.46
N GLY A 80 17.78 -6.07 22.78
CA GLY A 80 17.73 -4.82 23.55
C GLY A 80 16.52 -3.95 23.24
N VAL A 81 15.40 -4.56 22.85
CA VAL A 81 14.13 -3.88 22.61
C VAL A 81 13.03 -4.51 23.49
N ASP A 82 12.07 -3.69 23.90
CA ASP A 82 10.96 -4.11 24.77
C ASP A 82 9.80 -4.70 23.97
N LEU A 83 9.70 -4.35 22.69
CA LEU A 83 8.76 -4.89 21.74
C LEU A 83 9.39 -4.94 20.35
N PHE A 84 9.04 -5.94 19.56
CA PHE A 84 9.46 -6.03 18.16
C PHE A 84 8.26 -6.10 17.22
N HIS A 85 8.17 -5.16 16.27
CA HIS A 85 7.13 -5.13 15.24
C HIS A 85 7.69 -5.46 13.86
N GLY A 86 7.27 -6.58 13.29
CA GLY A 86 7.43 -6.88 11.87
C GLY A 86 6.46 -6.08 11.05
N LEU A 87 6.93 -5.03 10.39
CA LEU A 87 6.10 -4.12 9.57
C LEU A 87 5.59 -4.76 8.26
N ASP A 88 6.06 -5.95 7.99
CA ASP A 88 5.53 -6.97 7.10
C ASP A 88 5.55 -8.29 7.88
N VAL A 89 5.39 -9.43 7.25
CA VAL A 89 5.37 -10.76 7.90
C VAL A 89 6.76 -11.26 8.39
N ASP A 90 7.72 -10.39 8.52
CA ASP A 90 9.10 -10.71 8.87
C ASP A 90 9.35 -10.55 10.39
N LEU A 91 9.26 -11.65 11.16
CA LEU A 91 9.60 -11.69 12.58
C LEU A 91 10.91 -12.44 12.84
N PRO A 92 11.63 -12.13 13.95
CA PRO A 92 12.80 -12.88 14.37
C PRO A 92 12.51 -14.38 14.53
N ALA A 93 13.47 -15.23 14.21
CA ALA A 93 13.32 -16.68 14.38
C ALA A 93 13.11 -17.08 15.86
N ARG A 94 13.72 -16.33 16.78
CA ARG A 94 13.64 -16.52 18.23
C ARG A 94 13.48 -15.16 18.92
N PRO A 95 12.28 -14.58 18.95
CA PRO A 95 12.04 -13.32 19.64
C PRO A 95 12.29 -13.47 21.15
N ARG A 96 12.81 -12.41 21.78
CA ARG A 96 13.09 -12.35 23.21
C ARG A 96 12.22 -11.31 23.93
N CYS A 97 11.31 -10.69 23.23
CA CYS A 97 10.34 -9.70 23.68
C CYS A 97 8.99 -9.95 23.02
N PRO A 98 7.90 -9.34 23.48
CA PRO A 98 6.61 -9.34 22.79
C PRO A 98 6.75 -8.94 21.32
N THR A 99 5.92 -9.55 20.48
CA THR A 99 6.01 -9.38 19.02
C THR A 99 4.68 -8.99 18.42
N VAL A 100 4.74 -8.04 17.51
CA VAL A 100 3.63 -7.63 16.65
C VAL A 100 4.00 -7.90 15.19
N THR A 101 3.06 -8.31 14.36
CA THR A 101 3.29 -8.42 12.91
C THR A 101 2.13 -7.81 12.15
N THR A 102 2.44 -7.08 11.08
CA THR A 102 1.44 -6.57 10.13
C THR A 102 1.34 -7.50 8.93
N VAL A 103 0.12 -7.86 8.57
CA VAL A 103 -0.20 -8.65 7.38
C VAL A 103 -0.87 -7.74 6.36
N HIS A 104 -0.16 -7.47 5.25
CA HIS A 104 -0.69 -6.64 4.18
C HIS A 104 -1.64 -7.41 3.27
N ASP A 105 -1.29 -8.62 2.88
CA ASP A 105 -2.17 -9.52 2.13
C ASP A 105 -1.78 -11.00 2.32
N LEU A 106 -2.58 -11.88 1.76
CA LEU A 106 -2.31 -13.31 1.65
C LEU A 106 -2.30 -13.78 0.19
N SER A 107 -1.93 -12.89 -0.75
CA SER A 107 -1.92 -13.19 -2.19
C SER A 107 -1.07 -14.40 -2.55
N VAL A 108 0.03 -14.63 -1.83
CA VAL A 108 0.88 -15.83 -2.00
C VAL A 108 0.14 -17.16 -1.75
N PHE A 109 -0.99 -17.10 -1.06
CA PHE A 109 -1.87 -18.26 -0.84
C PHE A 109 -3.09 -18.26 -1.75
N ASP A 110 -3.68 -17.08 -1.95
CA ASP A 110 -5.01 -16.95 -2.56
C ASP A 110 -4.95 -16.63 -4.06
N ALA A 111 -3.90 -15.93 -4.51
CA ALA A 111 -3.74 -15.50 -5.90
C ALA A 111 -2.25 -15.49 -6.33
N PRO A 112 -1.54 -16.63 -6.27
CA PRO A 112 -0.10 -16.69 -6.53
C PRO A 112 0.28 -16.60 -8.02
N ALA A 113 -0.65 -16.30 -8.91
CA ALA A 113 -0.40 -16.25 -10.36
C ALA A 113 0.71 -15.26 -10.70
N GLY A 114 1.61 -15.65 -11.63
CA GLY A 114 2.73 -14.82 -12.06
C GLY A 114 3.95 -14.80 -11.13
N VAL A 115 3.88 -15.45 -9.95
CA VAL A 115 5.00 -15.50 -8.99
C VAL A 115 5.75 -16.83 -9.10
N PRO A 116 7.10 -16.84 -9.18
CA PRO A 116 7.89 -18.07 -9.20
C PRO A 116 7.59 -18.99 -7.99
N ARG A 117 7.45 -20.29 -8.22
CA ARG A 117 7.05 -21.27 -7.19
C ARG A 117 7.95 -21.26 -5.94
N HIS A 118 9.27 -21.12 -6.12
CA HIS A 118 10.22 -21.07 -4.98
C HIS A 118 10.02 -19.83 -4.12
N ARG A 119 9.70 -18.69 -4.74
CA ARG A 119 9.37 -17.45 -4.03
C ARG A 119 8.07 -17.59 -3.25
N VAL A 120 7.02 -18.13 -3.89
CA VAL A 120 5.74 -18.45 -3.22
C VAL A 120 5.96 -19.35 -2.00
N ALA A 121 6.78 -20.40 -2.14
CA ALA A 121 7.08 -21.31 -1.03
C ALA A 121 7.81 -20.60 0.12
N GLY A 122 8.80 -19.76 -0.19
CA GLY A 122 9.53 -18.97 0.81
C GLY A 122 8.62 -17.98 1.55
N GLU A 123 7.83 -17.20 0.82
CA GLU A 123 6.89 -16.24 1.41
C GLU A 123 5.82 -16.93 2.26
N ARG A 124 5.29 -18.08 1.83
CA ARG A 124 4.37 -18.90 2.63
C ARG A 124 4.98 -19.38 3.94
N LEU A 125 6.27 -19.70 3.96
CA LEU A 125 6.98 -20.09 5.20
C LEU A 125 7.13 -18.91 6.15
N LEU A 126 7.48 -17.72 5.64
CA LEU A 126 7.58 -16.48 6.43
C LEU A 126 6.25 -16.10 7.05
N VAL A 127 5.16 -16.09 6.28
CA VAL A 127 3.81 -15.82 6.79
C VAL A 127 3.43 -16.82 7.89
N ARG A 128 3.65 -18.12 7.67
CA ARG A 128 3.37 -19.14 8.70
C ARG A 128 4.22 -18.94 9.95
N HIS A 129 5.50 -18.59 9.78
CA HIS A 129 6.40 -18.32 10.90
C HIS A 129 5.90 -17.12 11.70
N ALA A 130 5.63 -15.99 11.06
CA ALA A 130 5.14 -14.76 11.69
C ALA A 130 3.83 -15.01 12.44
N LEU A 131 2.82 -15.60 11.79
CA LEU A 131 1.52 -15.84 12.39
C LEU A 131 1.55 -16.85 13.55
N ARG A 132 2.54 -17.75 13.63
CA ARG A 132 2.72 -18.65 14.76
C ARG A 132 3.43 -17.98 15.94
N ARG A 133 4.26 -16.97 15.68
CA ARG A 133 5.13 -16.36 16.69
C ARG A 133 4.60 -15.04 17.23
N ALA A 134 3.82 -14.31 16.43
CA ALA A 134 3.29 -13.02 16.83
C ALA A 134 2.35 -13.15 18.04
N ASP A 135 2.57 -12.32 19.07
CA ASP A 135 1.64 -12.15 20.18
C ASP A 135 0.42 -11.38 19.71
N VAL A 136 0.63 -10.35 18.89
CA VAL A 136 -0.42 -9.54 18.27
C VAL A 136 -0.26 -9.55 16.75
N VAL A 137 -1.36 -9.79 16.03
CA VAL A 137 -1.42 -9.72 14.57
C VAL A 137 -2.26 -8.51 14.18
N ILE A 138 -1.70 -7.65 13.33
CA ILE A 138 -2.40 -6.54 12.66
C ILE A 138 -2.71 -6.98 11.23
N ALA A 139 -3.92 -6.66 10.77
CA ALA A 139 -4.30 -6.80 9.37
C ALA A 139 -4.75 -5.45 8.84
N VAL A 140 -4.34 -5.10 7.63
CA VAL A 140 -4.63 -3.78 7.02
C VAL A 140 -6.08 -3.62 6.54
N SER A 141 -6.86 -4.70 6.55
CA SER A 141 -8.29 -4.70 6.21
C SER A 141 -9.03 -5.82 6.94
N ALA A 142 -10.37 -5.70 7.09
CA ALA A 142 -11.21 -6.78 7.62
C ALA A 142 -11.17 -8.01 6.71
N PHE A 143 -11.05 -7.80 5.39
CA PHE A 143 -10.83 -8.90 4.44
C PHE A 143 -9.56 -9.67 4.78
N THR A 144 -8.42 -8.99 4.93
CA THR A 144 -7.15 -9.65 5.30
C THR A 144 -7.25 -10.34 6.65
N ALA A 145 -7.88 -9.73 7.66
CA ALA A 145 -8.12 -10.36 8.96
C ALA A 145 -8.96 -11.63 8.84
N ALA A 146 -10.05 -11.60 8.07
CA ALA A 146 -10.87 -12.78 7.82
C ALA A 146 -10.09 -13.90 7.10
N ARG A 147 -9.19 -13.55 6.16
CA ARG A 147 -8.32 -14.54 5.48
C ARG A 147 -7.30 -15.15 6.45
N VAL A 148 -6.70 -14.34 7.35
CA VAL A 148 -5.81 -14.82 8.43
C VAL A 148 -6.55 -15.82 9.32
N ARG A 149 -7.75 -15.46 9.78
CA ARG A 149 -8.58 -16.35 10.62
C ARG A 149 -8.96 -17.64 9.90
N ALA A 150 -9.48 -17.54 8.68
CA ALA A 150 -9.93 -18.71 7.92
C ALA A 150 -8.80 -19.69 7.60
N ARG A 151 -7.58 -19.21 7.36
CA ARG A 151 -6.46 -20.03 6.91
C ARG A 151 -5.57 -20.54 8.02
N PHE A 152 -5.44 -19.77 9.11
CA PHE A 152 -4.47 -20.04 10.18
C PHE A 152 -5.10 -20.17 11.56
N GLY A 153 -6.41 -19.94 11.70
CA GLY A 153 -7.11 -19.96 12.98
C GLY A 153 -6.64 -18.86 13.96
N ARG A 154 -6.01 -17.79 13.43
CA ARG A 154 -5.48 -16.67 14.22
C ARG A 154 -6.40 -15.47 14.06
N ASP A 155 -6.69 -14.82 15.18
CA ASP A 155 -7.34 -13.50 15.15
C ASP A 155 -6.32 -12.42 14.80
N ALA A 156 -6.78 -11.41 14.03
CA ALA A 156 -6.00 -10.25 13.68
C ALA A 156 -6.82 -8.98 13.98
N HIS A 157 -6.16 -7.97 14.51
CA HIS A 157 -6.74 -6.64 14.72
C HIS A 157 -6.68 -5.84 13.43
N VAL A 158 -7.80 -5.28 13.02
CA VAL A 158 -7.86 -4.46 11.80
C VAL A 158 -7.36 -3.06 12.13
N VAL A 159 -6.33 -2.62 11.43
CA VAL A 159 -5.83 -1.24 11.44
C VAL A 159 -5.70 -0.81 9.99
N HIS A 160 -6.69 -0.06 9.49
CA HIS A 160 -6.66 0.42 8.12
C HIS A 160 -5.54 1.43 7.93
N GLU A 161 -4.95 1.43 6.74
CA GLU A 161 -3.98 2.46 6.33
C GLU A 161 -4.68 3.79 6.03
N ALA A 162 -3.91 4.84 5.77
CA ALA A 162 -4.37 6.17 5.41
C ALA A 162 -3.63 6.66 4.17
N PRO A 163 -4.12 7.67 3.44
CA PRO A 163 -3.33 8.32 2.42
C PRO A 163 -2.15 9.06 3.06
N GLY A 164 -1.02 9.11 2.37
CA GLY A 164 0.11 9.89 2.84
C GLY A 164 -0.25 11.38 2.98
N PRO A 165 0.40 12.12 3.89
CA PRO A 165 0.11 13.54 4.09
C PRO A 165 0.45 14.40 2.86
N ASP A 166 1.28 13.89 1.97
CA ASP A 166 1.64 14.47 0.67
C ASP A 166 0.60 14.19 -0.44
N MET A 167 -0.35 13.28 -0.21
CA MET A 167 -1.43 12.96 -1.16
C MET A 167 -2.57 13.97 -1.03
N VAL A 168 -2.37 15.14 -1.63
CA VAL A 168 -3.32 16.26 -1.67
C VAL A 168 -3.55 16.72 -3.11
N PRO A 169 -4.67 17.40 -3.41
CA PRO A 169 -4.90 17.95 -4.75
C PRO A 169 -3.76 18.87 -5.19
N ALA A 170 -3.20 18.59 -6.36
CA ALA A 170 -2.12 19.40 -6.93
C ALA A 170 -2.66 20.69 -7.56
N THR A 171 -1.81 21.70 -7.62
CA THR A 171 -2.11 22.97 -8.31
C THR A 171 -2.13 22.79 -9.84
N ALA A 172 -2.79 23.70 -10.53
CA ALA A 172 -2.81 23.70 -12.01
C ALA A 172 -1.39 23.80 -12.62
N ALA A 173 -0.47 24.51 -11.95
CA ALA A 173 0.92 24.62 -12.39
C ALA A 173 1.68 23.28 -12.27
N GLU A 174 1.50 22.55 -11.17
CA GLU A 174 2.11 21.23 -10.97
C GLU A 174 1.53 20.21 -11.96
N ILE A 175 0.22 20.25 -12.23
CA ILE A 175 -0.44 19.42 -13.24
C ILE A 175 0.13 19.72 -14.63
N ALA A 176 0.28 20.99 -15.00
CA ALA A 176 0.87 21.37 -16.29
C ALA A 176 2.33 20.90 -16.40
N ALA A 177 3.11 21.04 -15.33
CA ALA A 177 4.50 20.59 -15.30
C ALA A 177 4.63 19.06 -15.46
N VAL A 178 3.81 18.28 -14.76
CA VAL A 178 3.85 16.81 -14.87
C VAL A 178 3.39 16.35 -16.26
N ARG A 179 2.38 17.00 -16.86
CA ARG A 179 1.95 16.72 -18.24
C ARG A 179 3.09 16.91 -19.22
N ALA A 180 3.79 18.03 -19.14
CA ALA A 180 4.90 18.34 -20.02
C ALA A 180 6.09 17.38 -19.82
N SER A 181 6.45 17.08 -18.55
CA SER A 181 7.62 16.26 -18.24
C SER A 181 7.44 14.78 -18.60
N LEU A 182 6.21 14.26 -18.52
CA LEU A 182 5.92 12.86 -18.79
C LEU A 182 5.28 12.63 -20.18
N GLY A 183 5.08 13.68 -20.98
CA GLY A 183 4.47 13.58 -22.31
C GLY A 183 3.05 13.01 -22.28
N LEU A 184 2.24 13.44 -21.29
CA LEU A 184 0.90 12.87 -21.07
C LEU A 184 -0.09 13.35 -22.16
N PRO A 185 -1.03 12.49 -22.58
CA PRO A 185 -2.15 12.91 -23.42
C PRO A 185 -3.02 13.97 -22.74
N ASP A 186 -3.75 14.77 -23.51
CA ASP A 186 -4.67 15.78 -22.97
C ASP A 186 -5.76 15.16 -22.09
N ARG A 187 -6.24 13.99 -22.48
CA ARG A 187 -7.24 13.21 -21.72
C ARG A 187 -6.76 11.77 -21.61
N PHE A 188 -6.85 11.18 -20.42
CA PHE A 188 -6.46 9.78 -20.22
C PHE A 188 -7.08 9.19 -18.95
N VAL A 189 -7.20 7.87 -18.93
CA VAL A 189 -7.44 7.06 -17.74
C VAL A 189 -6.09 6.67 -17.16
N LEU A 190 -5.90 6.83 -15.86
CA LEU A 190 -4.67 6.46 -15.17
C LEU A 190 -4.83 5.17 -14.40
N HIS A 191 -3.84 4.28 -14.49
CA HIS A 191 -3.63 3.18 -13.54
C HIS A 191 -2.28 3.38 -12.84
N VAL A 192 -2.28 3.34 -11.50
CA VAL A 192 -1.06 3.36 -10.68
C VAL A 192 -0.93 2.03 -9.95
N GLY A 193 0.23 1.39 -10.11
CA GLY A 193 0.55 0.11 -9.50
C GLY A 193 1.36 -0.79 -10.42
N SER A 194 1.81 -1.93 -9.87
CA SER A 194 2.51 -2.93 -10.69
C SER A 194 1.62 -3.47 -11.80
N ILE A 195 2.22 -3.71 -12.97
CA ILE A 195 1.57 -4.40 -14.07
C ILE A 195 1.77 -5.89 -13.84
N ASP A 196 0.80 -6.52 -13.18
CA ASP A 196 0.79 -7.95 -12.88
C ASP A 196 -0.60 -8.56 -13.20
N PRO A 197 -0.71 -9.89 -13.32
CA PRO A 197 -1.97 -10.53 -13.72
C PRO A 197 -3.17 -10.18 -12.85
N ARG A 198 -2.98 -9.91 -11.54
CA ARG A 198 -4.08 -9.57 -10.62
C ARG A 198 -4.67 -8.19 -10.88
N LYS A 199 -3.91 -7.29 -11.49
CA LYS A 199 -4.33 -5.90 -11.76
C LYS A 199 -5.24 -5.77 -12.99
N ASN A 200 -5.39 -6.83 -13.79
CA ASN A 200 -6.29 -6.88 -14.95
C ASN A 200 -6.11 -5.71 -15.93
N VAL A 201 -4.87 -5.20 -16.08
CA VAL A 201 -4.59 -4.05 -16.94
C VAL A 201 -4.95 -4.29 -18.41
N GLY A 202 -5.00 -5.54 -18.87
CA GLY A 202 -5.46 -5.91 -20.21
C GLY A 202 -6.95 -5.61 -20.39
N VAL A 203 -7.79 -5.99 -19.43
CA VAL A 203 -9.24 -5.67 -19.44
C VAL A 203 -9.46 -4.15 -19.40
N LEU A 204 -8.65 -3.44 -18.60
CA LEU A 204 -8.71 -1.98 -18.52
C LEU A 204 -8.32 -1.34 -19.86
N ALA A 205 -7.27 -1.82 -20.53
CA ALA A 205 -6.85 -1.30 -21.83
C ALA A 205 -7.94 -1.49 -22.92
N ASP A 206 -8.59 -2.66 -22.91
CA ASP A 206 -9.71 -2.92 -23.83
C ASP A 206 -10.90 -2.00 -23.55
N ALA A 207 -11.23 -1.77 -22.28
CA ALA A 207 -12.31 -0.85 -21.90
C ALA A 207 -11.99 0.60 -22.29
N CYS A 208 -10.75 1.07 -22.05
CA CYS A 208 -10.30 2.41 -22.45
C CYS A 208 -10.35 2.59 -23.98
N ARG A 209 -9.91 1.59 -24.75
CA ARG A 209 -9.95 1.61 -26.23
C ARG A 209 -11.40 1.72 -26.73
N ARG A 210 -12.33 0.99 -26.13
CA ARG A 210 -13.76 1.04 -26.47
C ARG A 210 -14.42 2.37 -26.11
N ALA A 211 -13.98 2.96 -24.98
CA ALA A 211 -14.42 4.30 -24.57
C ALA A 211 -13.73 5.44 -25.35
N GLY A 212 -12.76 5.14 -26.23
CA GLY A 212 -12.03 6.13 -27.00
C GLY A 212 -11.10 7.03 -26.19
N ILE A 213 -10.59 6.54 -25.03
CA ILE A 213 -9.74 7.31 -24.13
C ILE A 213 -8.40 6.58 -23.95
N PRO A 214 -7.25 7.27 -24.09
CA PRO A 214 -5.93 6.70 -23.84
C PRO A 214 -5.79 6.16 -22.42
N LEU A 215 -5.04 5.05 -22.27
CA LEU A 215 -4.64 4.50 -20.98
C LEU A 215 -3.19 4.87 -20.68
N VAL A 216 -2.93 5.39 -19.49
CA VAL A 216 -1.60 5.64 -18.93
C VAL A 216 -1.36 4.70 -17.75
N LEU A 217 -0.21 4.02 -17.76
CA LEU A 217 0.20 3.07 -16.73
C LEU A 217 1.44 3.61 -16.01
N ALA A 218 1.34 3.82 -14.71
CA ALA A 218 2.43 4.21 -13.83
C ALA A 218 2.77 3.06 -12.87
N GLY A 219 3.90 2.40 -13.08
CA GLY A 219 4.39 1.29 -12.27
C GLY A 219 5.26 0.33 -13.04
N GLY A 220 5.96 -0.54 -12.31
CA GLY A 220 6.83 -1.55 -12.90
C GLY A 220 6.05 -2.78 -13.38
N THR A 221 6.65 -3.55 -14.30
CA THR A 221 6.09 -4.80 -14.82
C THR A 221 6.48 -5.99 -13.95
N LEU A 222 5.51 -6.79 -13.55
CA LEU A 222 5.70 -8.02 -12.79
C LEU A 222 4.98 -9.19 -13.46
N GLY A 223 5.71 -9.95 -14.27
CA GLY A 223 5.21 -11.20 -14.85
C GLY A 223 4.29 -11.06 -16.08
N CYS A 224 3.97 -9.84 -16.54
CA CYS A 224 3.26 -9.63 -17.78
C CYS A 224 3.72 -8.37 -18.52
N ALA A 225 3.61 -8.37 -19.84
CA ALA A 225 3.89 -7.21 -20.67
C ALA A 225 2.76 -6.17 -20.54
N PRO A 226 3.05 -4.86 -20.66
CA PRO A 226 2.03 -3.85 -20.79
C PRO A 226 1.14 -4.11 -22.02
N PRO A 227 -0.17 -3.80 -21.96
CA PRO A 227 -1.04 -3.92 -23.11
C PRO A 227 -0.64 -2.95 -24.22
N ALA A 228 -0.80 -3.38 -25.46
CA ALA A 228 -0.50 -2.56 -26.63
C ALA A 228 -1.36 -1.28 -26.65
N GLY A 229 -0.77 -0.16 -27.03
CA GLY A 229 -1.43 1.15 -27.11
C GLY A 229 -1.54 1.91 -25.79
N ALA A 230 -1.15 1.34 -24.65
CA ALA A 230 -1.05 2.08 -23.41
C ALA A 230 0.28 2.83 -23.31
N LEU A 231 0.25 4.08 -22.84
CA LEU A 231 1.46 4.81 -22.48
C LEU A 231 1.97 4.30 -21.14
N THR A 232 3.17 3.74 -21.12
CA THR A 232 3.78 3.18 -19.92
C THR A 232 4.88 4.11 -19.40
N LEU A 233 4.71 4.64 -18.20
CA LEU A 233 5.65 5.57 -17.57
C LEU A 233 6.75 4.87 -16.78
N GLY A 234 6.59 3.56 -16.50
CA GLY A 234 7.45 2.87 -15.54
C GLY A 234 7.22 3.38 -14.12
N PHE A 235 8.26 3.29 -13.28
CA PHE A 235 8.21 3.82 -11.93
C PHE A 235 8.16 5.35 -11.94
N VAL A 236 7.16 5.92 -11.27
CA VAL A 236 7.00 7.38 -11.11
C VAL A 236 7.36 7.76 -9.67
N LEU A 237 8.13 8.83 -9.51
CA LEU A 237 8.50 9.34 -8.19
C LEU A 237 7.25 9.74 -7.41
N ARG A 238 7.24 9.43 -6.11
CA ARG A 238 6.10 9.72 -5.21
C ARG A 238 5.69 11.19 -5.24
N SER A 239 6.66 12.11 -5.30
CA SER A 239 6.41 13.56 -5.36
C SER A 239 5.64 14.02 -6.62
N LEU A 240 5.62 13.22 -7.67
CA LEU A 240 4.87 13.51 -8.90
C LEU A 240 3.47 12.89 -8.91
N LEU A 241 3.18 11.96 -7.99
CA LEU A 241 1.89 11.25 -7.97
C LEU A 241 0.69 12.17 -7.74
N PRO A 242 0.69 13.16 -6.83
CA PRO A 242 -0.44 14.06 -6.67
C PRO A 242 -0.82 14.78 -7.97
N ALA A 243 0.19 15.32 -8.68
CA ALA A 243 -0.03 15.99 -9.95
C ALA A 243 -0.44 15.01 -11.07
N LEU A 244 0.08 13.78 -11.06
CA LEU A 244 -0.29 12.75 -12.03
C LEU A 244 -1.75 12.28 -11.81
N TYR A 245 -2.19 12.10 -10.56
CA TYR A 245 -3.59 11.81 -10.22
C TYR A 245 -4.50 12.97 -10.66
N GLY A 246 -4.11 14.21 -10.37
CA GLY A 246 -4.86 15.40 -10.78
C GLY A 246 -4.89 15.65 -12.30
N ALA A 247 -3.91 15.14 -13.04
CA ALA A 247 -3.86 15.24 -14.50
C ALA A 247 -4.83 14.29 -15.22
N ALA A 248 -5.22 13.19 -14.58
CA ALA A 248 -6.06 12.16 -15.18
C ALA A 248 -7.54 12.57 -15.21
N GLU A 249 -8.29 12.12 -16.23
CA GLU A 249 -9.75 12.21 -16.21
C GLU A 249 -10.34 11.41 -15.05
N MET A 250 -9.79 10.23 -14.82
CA MET A 250 -10.12 9.34 -13.72
C MET A 250 -9.01 8.33 -13.49
N VAL A 251 -9.00 7.72 -12.30
CA VAL A 251 -8.12 6.61 -11.95
C VAL A 251 -8.93 5.31 -11.98
N ALA A 252 -8.42 4.32 -12.71
CA ALA A 252 -9.05 3.01 -12.79
C ALA A 252 -8.21 1.94 -12.09
N TYR A 253 -8.84 1.20 -11.14
CA TYR A 253 -8.20 0.18 -10.34
C TYR A 253 -9.03 -1.11 -10.32
N VAL A 254 -8.82 -1.98 -11.30
CA VAL A 254 -9.69 -3.12 -11.60
C VAL A 254 -9.10 -4.46 -11.16
N SER A 255 -8.41 -4.46 -10.04
CA SER A 255 -7.77 -5.64 -9.47
C SER A 255 -8.75 -6.76 -9.13
N SER A 256 -8.28 -8.01 -9.25
CA SER A 256 -9.03 -9.19 -8.82
C SER A 256 -8.76 -9.61 -7.38
N TYR A 257 -7.67 -9.11 -6.79
CA TYR A 257 -7.28 -9.37 -5.40
C TYR A 257 -6.42 -8.23 -4.86
N GLU A 258 -6.75 -7.76 -3.65
CA GLU A 258 -5.99 -6.76 -2.89
C GLU A 258 -6.05 -7.08 -1.40
N GLY A 259 -5.02 -6.66 -0.66
CA GLY A 259 -5.03 -6.66 0.79
C GLY A 259 -5.60 -5.39 1.39
N PHE A 260 -5.40 -4.25 0.70
CA PHE A 260 -5.93 -2.94 1.08
C PHE A 260 -6.31 -2.10 -0.15
N GLY A 261 -5.32 -1.52 -0.85
CA GLY A 261 -5.58 -0.67 -2.02
C GLY A 261 -5.10 0.77 -1.84
N LEU A 262 -3.82 0.96 -1.50
CA LEU A 262 -3.25 2.31 -1.36
C LEU A 262 -3.43 3.18 -2.61
N PRO A 263 -3.16 2.72 -3.86
CA PRO A 263 -3.27 3.60 -5.02
C PRO A 263 -4.65 4.22 -5.24
N PRO A 264 -5.78 3.48 -5.14
CA PRO A 264 -7.09 4.13 -5.21
C PRO A 264 -7.34 5.09 -4.03
N LEU A 265 -6.84 4.81 -2.82
CA LEU A 265 -6.96 5.71 -1.68
C LEU A 265 -6.18 7.02 -1.92
N GLU A 266 -4.97 6.93 -2.43
CA GLU A 266 -4.12 8.08 -2.80
C GLU A 266 -4.79 8.91 -3.90
N ALA A 267 -5.33 8.26 -4.93
CA ALA A 267 -6.08 8.93 -6.00
C ALA A 267 -7.29 9.71 -5.45
N MET A 268 -8.07 9.07 -4.57
CA MET A 268 -9.21 9.70 -3.90
C MET A 268 -8.77 10.94 -3.08
N ALA A 269 -7.69 10.82 -2.31
CA ALA A 269 -7.16 11.91 -1.50
C ALA A 269 -6.67 13.09 -2.36
N CYS A 270 -6.09 12.80 -3.52
CA CYS A 270 -5.67 13.80 -4.52
C CYS A 270 -6.84 14.39 -5.32
N GLY A 271 -8.09 14.00 -5.05
CA GLY A 271 -9.28 14.54 -5.73
C GLY A 271 -9.54 13.96 -7.11
N ALA A 272 -9.04 12.77 -7.40
CA ALA A 272 -9.37 12.06 -8.64
C ALA A 272 -10.68 11.26 -8.49
N ALA A 273 -11.50 11.22 -9.54
CA ALA A 273 -12.60 10.26 -9.64
C ALA A 273 -12.02 8.83 -9.79
N VAL A 274 -12.57 7.87 -9.04
CA VAL A 274 -12.08 6.49 -9.05
C VAL A 274 -13.14 5.55 -9.63
N VAL A 275 -12.71 4.71 -10.57
CA VAL A 275 -13.44 3.55 -11.08
C VAL A 275 -12.73 2.29 -10.61
N THR A 276 -13.45 1.37 -9.97
CA THR A 276 -12.80 0.18 -9.40
C THR A 276 -13.69 -1.07 -9.45
N THR A 277 -13.07 -2.24 -9.26
CA THR A 277 -13.81 -3.47 -8.97
C THR A 277 -13.98 -3.60 -7.44
N PRO A 278 -15.18 -3.95 -6.95
CA PRO A 278 -15.46 -4.02 -5.51
C PRO A 278 -14.94 -5.32 -4.89
N VAL A 279 -13.64 -5.63 -5.10
CA VAL A 279 -13.01 -6.71 -4.32
C VAL A 279 -13.03 -6.34 -2.83
N PRO A 280 -13.19 -7.31 -1.92
CA PRO A 280 -13.59 -7.01 -0.53
C PRO A 280 -12.75 -5.93 0.16
N ALA A 281 -11.43 -6.00 0.09
CA ALA A 281 -10.56 -4.98 0.71
C ALA A 281 -10.74 -3.59 0.10
N VAL A 282 -10.86 -3.50 -1.24
CA VAL A 282 -11.08 -2.22 -1.92
C VAL A 282 -12.48 -1.67 -1.60
N ARG A 283 -13.50 -2.53 -1.51
CA ARG A 283 -14.85 -2.12 -1.12
C ARG A 283 -14.90 -1.52 0.29
N GLU A 284 -14.17 -2.10 1.25
CA GLU A 284 -14.02 -1.51 2.60
C GLU A 284 -13.47 -0.09 2.53
N LEU A 285 -12.51 0.12 1.62
CA LEU A 285 -11.81 1.38 1.45
C LEU A 285 -12.69 2.43 0.77
N VAL A 286 -13.20 2.12 -0.43
CA VAL A 286 -13.90 3.10 -1.27
C VAL A 286 -15.38 3.29 -0.88
N GLY A 287 -16.00 2.31 -0.22
CA GLY A 287 -17.46 2.32 0.06
C GLY A 287 -18.27 2.42 -1.21
N ASP A 288 -19.31 3.25 -1.16
CA ASP A 288 -20.16 3.58 -2.29
C ASP A 288 -19.77 4.91 -2.98
N GLU A 289 -18.60 5.47 -2.62
CA GLU A 289 -18.16 6.78 -3.09
C GLU A 289 -17.50 6.72 -4.48
N ALA A 290 -16.78 5.63 -4.76
CA ALA A 290 -16.21 5.37 -6.08
C ALA A 290 -17.22 4.71 -7.02
N VAL A 291 -17.00 4.82 -8.32
CA VAL A 291 -17.77 4.06 -9.31
C VAL A 291 -17.27 2.62 -9.32
N THR A 292 -18.16 1.67 -9.05
CA THR A 292 -17.81 0.25 -9.00
C THR A 292 -18.39 -0.53 -10.18
N VAL A 293 -17.56 -1.42 -10.74
CA VAL A 293 -17.92 -2.31 -11.86
C VAL A 293 -17.64 -3.74 -11.44
N ALA A 294 -18.54 -4.67 -11.76
CA ALA A 294 -18.38 -6.07 -11.39
C ALA A 294 -17.05 -6.64 -11.92
N PRO A 295 -16.36 -7.52 -11.15
CA PRO A 295 -15.15 -8.16 -11.61
C PRO A 295 -15.39 -8.95 -12.92
N GLY A 296 -14.54 -8.69 -13.94
CA GLY A 296 -14.67 -9.33 -15.26
C GLY A 296 -15.67 -8.69 -16.21
N ASP A 297 -16.44 -7.69 -15.77
CA ASP A 297 -17.39 -6.96 -16.63
C ASP A 297 -16.67 -5.86 -17.43
N GLY A 298 -16.08 -6.25 -18.56
CA GLY A 298 -15.41 -5.33 -19.46
C GLY A 298 -16.35 -4.35 -20.16
N ASP A 299 -17.61 -4.72 -20.36
CA ASP A 299 -18.62 -3.86 -20.99
C ASP A 299 -19.07 -2.77 -20.02
N GLY A 300 -19.39 -3.14 -18.80
CA GLY A 300 -19.69 -2.19 -17.73
C GLY A 300 -18.53 -1.25 -17.42
N LEU A 301 -17.29 -1.75 -17.49
CA LEU A 301 -16.09 -0.91 -17.30
C LEU A 301 -15.95 0.13 -18.41
N ALA A 302 -16.13 -0.26 -19.67
CA ALA A 302 -16.09 0.67 -20.81
C ALA A 302 -17.22 1.72 -20.74
N ALA A 303 -18.41 1.30 -20.35
CA ALA A 303 -19.54 2.21 -20.15
C ALA A 303 -19.27 3.22 -19.02
N ALA A 304 -18.81 2.75 -17.84
CA ALA A 304 -18.49 3.62 -16.70
C ALA A 304 -17.39 4.65 -17.03
N ILE A 305 -16.34 4.23 -17.75
CA ILE A 305 -15.27 5.12 -18.22
C ILE A 305 -15.85 6.15 -19.19
N GLY A 306 -16.64 5.71 -20.17
CA GLY A 306 -17.27 6.58 -21.18
C GLY A 306 -18.22 7.62 -20.56
N GLU A 307 -19.06 7.21 -19.62
CA GLU A 307 -19.99 8.10 -18.91
C GLU A 307 -19.25 9.20 -18.11
N LEU A 308 -18.24 8.80 -17.31
CA LEU A 308 -17.46 9.77 -16.52
C LEU A 308 -16.64 10.70 -17.43
N ALA A 309 -16.18 10.23 -18.58
CA ALA A 309 -15.44 11.04 -19.52
C ALA A 309 -16.35 12.05 -20.27
N ALA A 310 -17.60 11.70 -20.50
CA ALA A 310 -18.59 12.55 -21.17
C ALA A 310 -19.23 13.58 -20.24
N ASP A 311 -19.25 13.33 -18.93
CA ASP A 311 -19.90 14.20 -17.92
C ASP A 311 -18.90 14.73 -16.87
N PRO A 312 -18.32 15.91 -17.10
CA PRO A 312 -17.38 16.54 -16.15
C PRO A 312 -18.01 16.88 -14.80
N ALA A 313 -19.31 17.18 -14.76
CA ALA A 313 -20.00 17.53 -13.51
C ALA A 313 -20.16 16.29 -12.62
N ARG A 314 -20.63 15.17 -13.19
CA ARG A 314 -20.69 13.88 -12.49
C ARG A 314 -19.30 13.42 -12.05
N ARG A 315 -18.29 13.58 -12.89
CA ARG A 315 -16.91 13.23 -12.54
C ARG A 315 -16.41 14.04 -11.34
N ALA A 316 -16.66 15.35 -11.30
CA ALA A 316 -16.30 16.22 -10.19
C ALA A 316 -17.06 15.83 -8.89
N GLU A 317 -18.35 15.46 -8.99
CA GLU A 317 -19.12 14.97 -7.85
C GLU A 317 -18.53 13.67 -7.27
N VAL A 318 -18.20 12.69 -8.11
CA VAL A 318 -17.55 11.43 -7.70
C VAL A 318 -16.20 11.74 -7.05
N ALA A 319 -15.39 12.60 -7.64
CA ALA A 319 -14.10 12.99 -7.12
C ALA A 319 -14.19 13.60 -5.71
N GLU A 320 -15.15 14.50 -5.47
CA GLU A 320 -15.33 15.13 -4.17
C GLU A 320 -15.85 14.15 -3.11
N ARG A 321 -16.76 13.23 -3.45
CA ARG A 321 -17.19 12.16 -2.54
C ARG A 321 -16.00 11.26 -2.16
N CYS A 322 -15.23 10.83 -3.15
CA CYS A 322 -14.00 10.06 -2.96
C CYS A 322 -13.02 10.78 -2.02
N ARG A 323 -12.77 12.07 -2.25
CA ARG A 323 -11.84 12.86 -1.46
C ARG A 323 -12.26 12.95 0.01
N ARG A 324 -13.52 13.29 0.28
CA ARG A 324 -14.05 13.35 1.66
C ARG A 324 -13.86 12.03 2.41
N ARG A 325 -14.09 10.90 1.76
CA ARG A 325 -13.90 9.59 2.37
C ARG A 325 -12.42 9.31 2.67
N ALA A 326 -11.54 9.56 1.71
CA ALA A 326 -10.11 9.28 1.87
C ALA A 326 -9.46 10.14 2.97
N THR A 327 -9.86 11.41 3.09
CA THR A 327 -9.30 12.34 4.07
C THR A 327 -9.87 12.21 5.48
N ALA A 328 -10.86 11.34 5.70
CA ALA A 328 -11.44 11.08 7.02
C ALA A 328 -10.49 10.32 7.96
N ARG A 329 -9.40 9.74 7.45
CA ARG A 329 -8.43 8.96 8.22
C ARG A 329 -7.01 9.46 7.94
N THR A 330 -6.19 9.52 8.99
CA THR A 330 -4.80 9.97 8.93
C THR A 330 -3.85 8.93 9.48
N TRP A 331 -2.55 9.07 9.19
CA TRP A 331 -1.53 8.19 9.76
C TRP A 331 -1.37 8.35 11.27
N GLN A 332 -1.76 9.49 11.85
CA GLN A 332 -1.84 9.66 13.30
C GLN A 332 -2.89 8.73 13.90
N ASN A 333 -4.05 8.54 13.24
CA ASN A 333 -5.04 7.53 13.67
C ASN A 333 -4.46 6.11 13.62
N VAL A 334 -3.72 5.79 12.55
CA VAL A 334 -3.05 4.48 12.40
C VAL A 334 -2.02 4.25 13.51
N ALA A 335 -1.23 5.27 13.84
CA ALA A 335 -0.25 5.22 14.92
C ALA A 335 -0.92 5.03 16.28
N ASP A 336 -1.99 5.77 16.59
CA ASP A 336 -2.73 5.66 17.86
C ASP A 336 -3.33 4.26 18.06
N GLU A 337 -3.94 3.69 17.02
CA GLU A 337 -4.46 2.33 17.03
C GLU A 337 -3.34 1.30 17.20
N THR A 338 -2.20 1.50 16.54
CA THR A 338 -1.02 0.62 16.65
C THR A 338 -0.43 0.67 18.06
N LEU A 339 -0.28 1.86 18.66
CA LEU A 339 0.17 2.04 20.05
C LEU A 339 -0.78 1.38 21.05
N ALA A 340 -2.09 1.42 20.81
CA ALA A 340 -3.06 0.70 21.64
C ALA A 340 -2.83 -0.82 21.60
N LEU A 341 -2.40 -1.36 20.46
CA LEU A 341 -2.05 -2.79 20.33
C LEU A 341 -0.71 -3.12 20.98
N TYR A 342 0.28 -2.21 20.99
CA TYR A 342 1.52 -2.40 21.75
C TYR A 342 1.26 -2.49 23.26
N ARG A 343 0.33 -1.66 23.78
CA ARG A 343 -0.09 -1.76 25.21
C ARG A 343 -0.73 -3.11 25.52
N ARG A 344 -1.52 -3.67 24.58
CA ARG A 344 -2.07 -5.04 24.71
C ARG A 344 -0.98 -6.11 24.70
N ALA A 345 0.12 -5.89 24.02
CA ALA A 345 1.31 -6.75 24.03
C ALA A 345 2.14 -6.58 25.33
N GLY A 346 1.74 -5.71 26.24
CA GLY A 346 2.39 -5.51 27.54
C GLY A 346 3.46 -4.42 27.57
N VAL A 347 3.52 -3.55 26.57
CA VAL A 347 4.49 -2.45 26.51
C VAL A 347 3.78 -1.11 26.60
N THR A 348 4.17 -0.29 27.57
CA THR A 348 3.69 1.08 27.74
C THR A 348 4.57 2.03 26.95
N CYS A 349 4.01 2.71 25.96
CA CYS A 349 4.68 3.65 25.09
C CYS A 349 4.01 5.02 25.18
#